data_10619cd984c15532d5f668dc2da84760
#
_entry.id   10619cd984c15532d5f668dc2da84760
#
_cell.length_a   1.000
_cell.length_b   1.000
_cell.length_c   1.000
_cell.angle_alpha   90.00
_cell.angle_beta   90.00
_cell.angle_gamma   90.00
#
_symmetry.space_group_name_H-M   'P 1'
#
loop_
_entity.id
_entity.type
_entity.pdbx_description
1 polymer ?
#
loop_
_entity_poly.entity_id
_entity_poly.type
_entity_poly.pdbx_seq_one_letter_code
_entity_poly.pdbx_strand_id
1 'polypeptide(L)'
;MRSGTKKRMELEERMRKVLFSTMIPMACLMIILLFIFWQYTGQYNKLSENLAVSSEFNLRFKDDLDLEVYYIAIGSKESSDLEDVLEQVEDAQEIMQKLRRNTYNNNGVKSLNSLDSYLENLRQRMLQLVEIKEYDKRMEFMDSNIRIITGLIMQKMQNYI
;
A
#
# COMPACT_ATOMS: atom_id res chain seq x y z
N MET A 1 -39.69 -58.13 32.30
CA MET A 1 -39.51 -56.65 32.10
C MET A 1 -38.06 -56.14 31.98
N ARG A 2 -37.02 -56.94 32.01
CA ARG A 2 -35.59 -56.56 31.93
C ARG A 2 -35.01 -56.38 30.50
N SER A 3 -35.68 -56.86 29.45
CA SER A 3 -35.15 -56.87 28.07
C SER A 3 -35.31 -55.50 27.36
N GLY A 4 -36.34 -54.72 27.70
CA GLY A 4 -36.62 -53.43 27.05
C GLY A 4 -35.69 -52.28 27.43
N THR A 5 -35.19 -52.30 28.67
CA THR A 5 -34.26 -51.25 29.19
C THR A 5 -32.85 -51.40 28.60
N LYS A 6 -32.40 -52.64 28.35
CA LYS A 6 -31.09 -52.90 27.77
C LYS A 6 -31.03 -52.49 26.29
N LYS A 7 -32.10 -52.72 25.53
CA LYS A 7 -32.24 -52.26 24.13
C LYS A 7 -32.31 -50.74 24.01
N ARG A 8 -32.94 -50.09 24.97
CA ARG A 8 -33.01 -48.59 24.99
C ARG A 8 -31.65 -47.99 25.28
N MET A 9 -30.89 -48.51 26.23
CA MET A 9 -29.52 -48.03 26.50
C MET A 9 -28.56 -48.28 25.33
N GLU A 10 -28.64 -49.36 24.64
CA GLU A 10 -27.84 -49.63 23.43
C GLU A 10 -28.22 -48.67 22.28
N LEU A 11 -29.48 -48.31 22.13
CA LEU A 11 -29.93 -47.36 21.12
C LEU A 11 -29.45 -45.92 21.43
N GLU A 12 -29.54 -45.51 22.69
CA GLU A 12 -29.06 -44.22 23.16
C GLU A 12 -27.53 -44.08 23.02
N GLU A 13 -26.79 -45.14 23.31
CA GLU A 13 -25.34 -45.16 23.14
C GLU A 13 -24.92 -45.09 21.65
N ARG A 14 -25.62 -45.83 20.78
CA ARG A 14 -25.41 -45.74 19.33
C ARG A 14 -25.76 -44.38 18.76
N MET A 15 -26.89 -43.80 19.16
CA MET A 15 -27.27 -42.43 18.75
C MET A 15 -26.24 -41.42 19.22
N ARG A 16 -25.76 -41.52 20.45
CA ARG A 16 -24.73 -40.63 20.99
C ARG A 16 -23.40 -40.74 20.24
N LYS A 17 -22.96 -41.96 19.91
CA LYS A 17 -21.76 -42.19 19.10
C LYS A 17 -21.89 -41.63 17.69
N VAL A 18 -23.01 -41.79 17.03
CA VAL A 18 -23.28 -41.22 15.70
C VAL A 18 -23.30 -39.69 15.77
N LEU A 19 -23.96 -39.13 16.78
CA LEU A 19 -24.02 -37.67 17.00
C LEU A 19 -22.63 -37.09 17.22
N PHE A 20 -21.81 -37.66 18.09
CA PHE A 20 -20.43 -37.22 18.31
C PHE A 20 -19.55 -37.42 17.06
N SER A 21 -19.72 -38.52 16.34
CA SER A 21 -18.97 -38.82 15.12
C SER A 21 -19.26 -37.82 13.99
N THR A 22 -20.42 -37.20 13.95
CA THR A 22 -20.78 -36.20 12.95
C THR A 22 -20.55 -34.76 13.43
N MET A 23 -20.83 -34.46 14.71
CA MET A 23 -20.66 -33.13 15.24
C MET A 23 -19.20 -32.72 15.39
N ILE A 24 -18.30 -33.62 15.78
CA ILE A 24 -16.88 -33.30 15.96
C ILE A 24 -16.22 -32.90 14.64
N PRO A 25 -16.33 -33.68 13.53
CA PRO A 25 -15.78 -33.25 12.25
C PRO A 25 -16.37 -31.92 11.74
N MET A 26 -17.68 -31.72 11.95
CA MET A 26 -18.33 -30.49 11.54
C MET A 26 -17.85 -29.29 12.35
N ALA A 27 -17.63 -29.43 13.65
CA ALA A 27 -17.05 -28.40 14.49
C ALA A 27 -15.60 -28.09 14.08
N CYS A 28 -14.80 -29.13 13.80
CA CYS A 28 -13.43 -28.94 13.27
C CYS A 28 -13.42 -28.17 11.93
N LEU A 29 -14.32 -28.53 11.01
CA LEU A 29 -14.48 -27.86 9.73
C LEU A 29 -14.84 -26.36 9.91
N MET A 30 -15.76 -26.06 10.82
CA MET A 30 -16.12 -24.66 11.15
C MET A 30 -14.95 -23.88 11.72
N ILE A 31 -14.14 -24.48 12.60
CA ILE A 31 -12.95 -23.82 13.16
C ILE A 31 -11.92 -23.54 12.06
N ILE A 32 -11.70 -24.50 11.16
CA ILE A 32 -10.79 -24.32 10.02
C ILE A 32 -11.28 -23.21 9.11
N LEU A 33 -12.57 -23.17 8.77
CA LEU A 33 -13.17 -22.10 7.95
C LEU A 33 -13.05 -20.73 8.62
N LEU A 34 -13.29 -20.64 9.93
CA LEU A 34 -13.12 -19.39 10.68
C LEU A 34 -11.67 -18.91 10.68
N PHE A 35 -10.71 -19.84 10.82
CA PHE A 35 -9.28 -19.50 10.76
C PHE A 35 -8.87 -18.99 9.38
N ILE A 36 -9.32 -19.67 8.32
CA ILE A 36 -9.10 -19.24 6.93
C ILE A 36 -9.73 -17.87 6.70
N PHE A 37 -10.97 -17.66 7.11
CA PHE A 37 -11.67 -16.38 6.98
C PHE A 37 -10.93 -15.26 7.72
N TRP A 38 -10.47 -15.50 8.93
CA TRP A 38 -9.69 -14.52 9.70
C TRP A 38 -8.39 -14.14 9.00
N GLN A 39 -7.69 -15.10 8.43
CA GLN A 39 -6.46 -14.88 7.67
C GLN A 39 -6.73 -14.03 6.41
N TYR A 40 -7.78 -14.37 5.65
CA TYR A 40 -8.17 -13.61 4.45
C TYR A 40 -8.61 -12.17 4.79
N THR A 41 -9.37 -11.99 5.86
CA THR A 41 -9.80 -10.66 6.31
C THR A 41 -8.60 -9.79 6.67
N GLY A 42 -7.58 -10.35 7.32
CA GLY A 42 -6.34 -9.62 7.63
C GLY A 42 -5.59 -9.16 6.37
N GLN A 43 -5.51 -10.02 5.34
CA GLN A 43 -4.88 -9.66 4.06
C GLN A 43 -5.70 -8.61 3.30
N TYR A 44 -7.03 -8.74 3.30
CA TYR A 44 -7.92 -7.79 2.65
C TYR A 44 -7.83 -6.39 3.26
N ASN A 45 -7.79 -6.30 4.60
CA ASN A 45 -7.64 -5.01 5.28
C ASN A 45 -6.33 -4.32 4.91
N LYS A 46 -5.22 -5.05 4.82
CA LYS A 46 -3.92 -4.51 4.39
C LYS A 46 -3.94 -4.04 2.94
N LEU A 47 -4.58 -4.80 2.06
CA LEU A 47 -4.75 -4.40 0.66
C LEU A 47 -5.59 -3.14 0.55
N SER A 48 -6.69 -3.05 1.29
CA SER A 48 -7.56 -1.87 1.34
C SER A 48 -6.83 -0.64 1.88
N GLU A 49 -6.00 -0.80 2.92
CA GLU A 49 -5.15 0.27 3.45
C GLU A 49 -4.13 0.74 2.40
N ASN A 50 -3.46 -0.18 1.71
CA ASN A 50 -2.52 0.16 0.66
C ASN A 50 -3.19 0.91 -0.50
N LEU A 51 -4.39 0.48 -0.89
CA LEU A 51 -5.18 1.15 -1.93
C LEU A 51 -5.53 2.58 -1.53
N ALA A 52 -5.99 2.79 -0.30
CA ALA A 52 -6.32 4.11 0.23
C ALA A 52 -5.10 5.03 0.28
N VAL A 53 -3.97 4.54 0.80
CA VAL A 53 -2.71 5.29 0.89
C VAL A 53 -2.16 5.63 -0.50
N SER A 54 -2.19 4.69 -1.44
CA SER A 54 -1.74 4.94 -2.81
C SER A 54 -2.64 5.92 -3.56
N SER A 55 -3.95 5.86 -3.33
CA SER A 55 -4.90 6.80 -3.91
C SER A 55 -4.71 8.22 -3.35
N GLU A 56 -4.52 8.35 -2.04
CA GLU A 56 -4.22 9.64 -1.40
C GLU A 56 -2.91 10.22 -1.90
N PHE A 57 -1.86 9.41 -2.02
CA PHE A 57 -0.60 9.82 -2.63
C PHE A 57 -0.80 10.38 -4.04
N ASN A 58 -1.53 9.66 -4.90
CA ASN A 58 -1.77 10.09 -6.26
C ASN A 58 -2.55 11.39 -6.37
N LEU A 59 -3.45 11.66 -5.42
CA LEU A 59 -4.25 12.89 -5.43
C LEU A 59 -3.48 14.11 -4.94
N ARG A 60 -2.64 13.94 -3.93
CA ARG A 60 -1.95 15.06 -3.28
C ARG A 60 -0.57 15.33 -3.86
N PHE A 61 0.23 14.27 -4.02
CA PHE A 61 1.64 14.42 -4.37
C PHE A 61 1.87 15.21 -5.66
N LYS A 62 1.05 14.96 -6.69
CA LYS A 62 1.22 15.66 -7.97
C LYS A 62 0.86 17.14 -7.87
N ASP A 63 -0.31 17.43 -7.33
CA ASP A 63 -0.85 18.79 -7.33
C ASP A 63 -0.01 19.72 -6.43
N ASP A 64 0.38 19.22 -5.26
CA ASP A 64 1.19 19.98 -4.31
C ASP A 64 2.62 20.17 -4.85
N LEU A 65 3.23 19.09 -5.37
CA LEU A 65 4.59 19.15 -5.88
C LEU A 65 4.70 19.98 -7.17
N ASP A 66 3.83 19.77 -8.15
CA ASP A 66 3.87 20.51 -9.43
C ASP A 66 3.71 22.02 -9.17
N LEU A 67 2.89 22.42 -8.21
CA LEU A 67 2.68 23.82 -7.84
C LEU A 67 3.92 24.42 -7.19
N GLU A 68 4.50 23.74 -6.21
CA GLU A 68 5.69 24.18 -5.50
C GLU A 68 6.90 24.30 -6.44
N VAL A 69 7.12 23.28 -7.26
CA VAL A 69 8.18 23.28 -8.28
C VAL A 69 8.02 24.41 -9.27
N TYR A 70 6.79 24.69 -9.70
CA TYR A 70 6.50 25.80 -10.59
C TYR A 70 6.88 27.14 -9.96
N TYR A 71 6.54 27.37 -8.69
CA TYR A 71 6.91 28.62 -7.99
C TYR A 71 8.42 28.80 -7.86
N ILE A 72 9.16 27.73 -7.63
CA ILE A 72 10.64 27.76 -7.62
C ILE A 72 11.17 28.06 -9.03
N ALA A 73 10.63 27.42 -10.06
CA ALA A 73 11.08 27.60 -11.44
C ALA A 73 10.88 29.03 -11.94
N ILE A 74 9.76 29.67 -11.62
CA ILE A 74 9.50 31.09 -11.99
C ILE A 74 10.24 32.10 -11.09
N GLY A 75 10.94 31.64 -10.03
CA GLY A 75 11.66 32.52 -9.10
C GLY A 75 10.72 33.27 -8.15
N SER A 76 9.50 32.84 -7.97
CA SER A 76 8.54 33.42 -7.02
C SER A 76 8.80 33.00 -5.58
N LYS A 77 9.48 31.87 -5.40
CA LYS A 77 9.96 31.34 -4.13
C LYS A 77 11.49 31.36 -4.10
N GLU A 78 12.05 31.64 -2.93
CA GLU A 78 13.50 31.66 -2.73
C GLU A 78 14.04 30.22 -2.50
N SER A 79 15.37 30.08 -2.48
CA SER A 79 16.04 28.79 -2.22
C SER A 79 15.70 28.21 -0.84
N SER A 80 15.25 29.04 0.13
CA SER A 80 14.77 28.62 1.44
C SER A 80 13.50 27.77 1.37
N ASP A 81 12.67 27.99 0.36
CA ASP A 81 11.41 27.27 0.17
C ASP A 81 11.62 25.88 -0.47
N LEU A 82 12.87 25.58 -0.88
CA LEU A 82 13.24 24.25 -1.33
C LEU A 82 13.10 23.21 -0.20
N GLU A 83 13.26 23.62 1.06
CA GLU A 83 13.12 22.74 2.22
C GLU A 83 11.72 22.12 2.28
N ASP A 84 10.67 22.91 2.01
CA ASP A 84 9.26 22.45 1.98
C ASP A 84 9.05 21.38 0.89
N VAL A 85 9.70 21.53 -0.27
CA VAL A 85 9.59 20.56 -1.37
C VAL A 85 10.37 19.29 -1.07
N LEU A 86 11.53 19.42 -0.43
CA LEU A 86 12.32 18.26 -0.01
C LEU A 86 11.59 17.47 1.08
N GLU A 87 10.91 18.14 2.01
CA GLU A 87 10.06 17.50 3.02
C GLU A 87 8.92 16.72 2.35
N GLN A 88 8.25 17.25 1.32
CA GLN A 88 7.24 16.50 0.56
C GLN A 88 7.79 15.24 -0.10
N VAL A 89 9.04 15.26 -0.58
CA VAL A 89 9.69 14.07 -1.14
C VAL A 89 10.02 13.06 -0.04
N GLU A 90 10.44 13.51 1.14
CA GLU A 90 10.68 12.66 2.31
C GLU A 90 9.38 12.02 2.81
N ASP A 91 8.30 12.77 2.91
CA ASP A 91 6.96 12.25 3.22
C ASP A 91 6.51 11.18 2.22
N ALA A 92 6.76 11.42 0.94
CA ALA A 92 6.50 10.45 -0.11
C ALA A 92 7.32 9.15 0.09
N GLN A 93 8.58 9.25 0.51
CA GLN A 93 9.42 8.09 0.82
C GLN A 93 8.93 7.34 2.06
N GLU A 94 8.43 8.03 3.08
CA GLU A 94 7.79 7.39 4.24
C GLU A 94 6.53 6.61 3.85
N ILE A 95 5.71 7.17 2.94
CA ILE A 95 4.56 6.47 2.36
C ILE A 95 5.01 5.18 1.66
N MET A 96 6.10 5.21 0.87
CA MET A 96 6.64 4.01 0.22
C MET A 96 7.06 2.96 1.25
N GLN A 97 7.65 3.36 2.38
CA GLN A 97 8.01 2.43 3.45
C GLN A 97 6.77 1.82 4.12
N LYS A 98 5.71 2.61 4.33
CA LYS A 98 4.44 2.12 4.87
C LYS A 98 3.80 1.09 3.94
N LEU A 99 3.72 1.39 2.65
CA LEU A 99 3.21 0.46 1.63
C LEU A 99 4.02 -0.83 1.58
N ARG A 100 5.35 -0.74 1.71
CA ARG A 100 6.26 -1.89 1.70
C ARG A 100 5.98 -2.88 2.84
N ARG A 101 5.66 -2.40 4.04
CA ARG A 101 5.33 -3.25 5.21
C ARG A 101 4.09 -4.12 4.96
N ASN A 102 3.18 -3.66 4.12
CA ASN A 102 1.93 -4.33 3.81
C ASN A 102 1.95 -5.08 2.47
N THR A 103 3.08 -5.05 1.73
CA THR A 103 3.23 -5.67 0.41
C THR A 103 3.97 -6.99 0.53
N TYR A 104 3.32 -8.09 0.13
CA TYR A 104 3.87 -9.44 0.25
C TYR A 104 4.34 -10.02 -1.08
N ASN A 105 3.88 -9.46 -2.22
CA ASN A 105 4.27 -9.98 -3.52
C ASN A 105 5.56 -9.32 -4.04
N ASN A 106 6.39 -10.12 -4.71
CA ASN A 106 7.68 -9.67 -5.24
C ASN A 106 7.55 -8.54 -6.27
N ASN A 107 6.48 -8.51 -7.05
CA ASN A 107 6.27 -7.48 -8.06
C ASN A 107 5.92 -6.13 -7.42
N GLY A 108 5.07 -6.13 -6.40
CA GLY A 108 4.77 -4.93 -5.61
C GLY A 108 6.03 -4.37 -4.94
N VAL A 109 6.84 -5.21 -4.32
CA VAL A 109 8.11 -4.79 -3.71
C VAL A 109 9.07 -4.18 -4.75
N LYS A 110 9.18 -4.77 -5.94
CA LYS A 110 9.99 -4.20 -7.04
C LYS A 110 9.46 -2.86 -7.51
N SER A 111 8.14 -2.71 -7.60
CA SER A 111 7.51 -1.42 -7.97
C SER A 111 7.82 -0.34 -6.94
N LEU A 112 7.70 -0.64 -5.65
CA LEU A 112 8.04 0.28 -4.57
C LEU A 112 9.53 0.66 -4.54
N ASN A 113 10.44 -0.29 -4.81
CA ASN A 113 11.86 0.00 -4.94
C ASN A 113 12.15 0.94 -6.12
N SER A 114 11.43 0.77 -7.24
CA SER A 114 11.56 1.68 -8.39
C SER A 114 11.03 3.08 -8.04
N LEU A 115 9.92 3.16 -7.29
CA LEU A 115 9.37 4.43 -6.82
C LEU A 115 10.34 5.18 -5.90
N ASP A 116 10.95 4.49 -4.92
CA ASP A 116 11.99 5.08 -4.07
C ASP A 116 13.15 5.67 -4.90
N SER A 117 13.58 4.95 -5.95
CA SER A 117 14.65 5.41 -6.83
C SER A 117 14.25 6.64 -7.66
N TYR A 118 12.98 6.71 -8.08
CA TYR A 118 12.47 7.90 -8.78
C TYR A 118 12.31 9.09 -7.83
N LEU A 119 11.87 8.88 -6.60
CA LEU A 119 11.77 9.93 -5.58
C LEU A 119 13.16 10.50 -5.24
N GLU A 120 14.18 9.64 -5.07
CA GLU A 120 15.55 10.11 -4.86
C GLU A 120 16.08 10.87 -6.08
N ASN A 121 15.79 10.41 -7.30
CA ASN A 121 16.16 11.14 -8.52
C ASN A 121 15.45 12.50 -8.58
N LEU A 122 14.18 12.56 -8.23
CA LEU A 122 13.42 13.81 -8.15
C LEU A 122 14.09 14.77 -7.16
N ARG A 123 14.44 14.30 -5.97
CA ARG A 123 15.17 15.10 -4.96
C ARG A 123 16.45 15.71 -5.53
N GLN A 124 17.26 14.92 -6.23
CA GLN A 124 18.49 15.40 -6.86
C GLN A 124 18.23 16.44 -7.96
N ARG A 125 17.15 16.27 -8.74
CA ARG A 125 16.77 17.25 -9.77
C ARG A 125 16.25 18.54 -9.16
N MET A 126 15.56 18.49 -8.03
CA MET A 126 15.14 19.70 -7.32
C MET A 126 16.33 20.52 -6.83
N LEU A 127 17.35 19.88 -6.28
CA LEU A 127 18.58 20.54 -5.89
C LEU A 127 19.30 21.20 -7.08
N GLN A 128 19.31 20.54 -8.24
CA GLN A 128 19.88 21.09 -9.47
C GLN A 128 19.10 22.29 -10.02
N LEU A 129 17.77 22.27 -9.94
CA LEU A 129 16.90 23.35 -10.42
C LEU A 129 17.25 24.68 -9.75
N VAL A 130 17.50 24.66 -8.45
CA VAL A 130 17.80 25.87 -7.66
C VAL A 130 19.15 26.51 -8.03
N GLU A 131 20.10 25.71 -8.53
CA GLU A 131 21.40 26.20 -8.97
C GLU A 131 21.34 26.96 -10.31
N ILE A 132 20.27 26.75 -11.09
CA ILE A 132 20.09 27.38 -12.40
C ILE A 132 19.61 28.82 -12.21
N LYS A 133 20.43 29.81 -12.60
CA LYS A 133 20.12 31.24 -12.43
C LYS A 133 19.20 31.81 -13.51
N GLU A 134 19.31 31.28 -14.73
CA GLU A 134 18.57 31.79 -15.90
C GLU A 134 17.15 31.23 -15.90
N TYR A 135 16.16 32.12 -16.03
CA TYR A 135 14.74 31.75 -16.05
C TYR A 135 14.40 30.71 -17.13
N ASP A 136 14.79 30.97 -18.37
CA ASP A 136 14.46 30.09 -19.49
C ASP A 136 15.03 28.68 -19.31
N LYS A 137 16.26 28.60 -18.79
CA LYS A 137 16.92 27.32 -18.49
C LYS A 137 16.25 26.59 -17.32
N ARG A 138 15.74 27.32 -16.31
CA ARG A 138 14.96 26.69 -15.23
C ARG A 138 13.67 26.08 -15.74
N MET A 139 12.94 26.81 -16.60
CA MET A 139 11.70 26.32 -17.19
C MET A 139 11.95 25.10 -18.08
N GLU A 140 12.98 25.16 -18.94
CA GLU A 140 13.38 24.01 -19.76
C GLU A 140 13.78 22.79 -18.91
N PHE A 141 14.53 23.02 -17.83
CA PHE A 141 14.94 21.96 -16.92
C PHE A 141 13.75 21.35 -16.18
N MET A 142 12.81 22.19 -15.71
CA MET A 142 11.57 21.72 -15.09
C MET A 142 10.78 20.81 -16.04
N ASP A 143 10.56 21.26 -17.28
CA ASP A 143 9.76 20.51 -18.26
C ASP A 143 10.44 19.22 -18.70
N SER A 144 11.76 19.25 -18.93
CA SER A 144 12.50 18.10 -19.49
C SER A 144 12.98 17.10 -18.43
N ASN A 145 13.03 17.48 -17.16
CA ASN A 145 13.54 16.60 -16.09
C ASN A 145 12.49 16.35 -15.01
N ILE A 146 11.97 17.40 -14.38
CA ILE A 146 11.12 17.24 -13.19
C ILE A 146 9.74 16.69 -13.55
N ARG A 147 9.05 17.26 -14.53
CA ARG A 147 7.72 16.80 -14.98
C ARG A 147 7.75 15.38 -15.50
N ILE A 148 8.85 14.95 -16.14
CA ILE A 148 8.98 13.57 -16.61
C ILE A 148 9.08 12.61 -15.43
N ILE A 149 9.89 12.93 -14.41
CA ILE A 149 10.08 12.08 -13.25
C ILE A 149 8.78 12.02 -12.41
N THR A 150 8.12 13.14 -12.18
CA THR A 150 6.83 13.15 -11.47
C THR A 150 5.78 12.34 -12.21
N GLY A 151 5.71 12.44 -13.52
CA GLY A 151 4.84 11.59 -14.36
C GLY A 151 5.15 10.09 -14.22
N LEU A 152 6.43 9.71 -14.19
CA LEU A 152 6.85 8.32 -13.98
C LEU A 152 6.50 7.82 -12.58
N ILE A 153 6.65 8.64 -11.55
CA ILE A 153 6.25 8.30 -10.17
C ILE A 153 4.75 8.01 -10.12
N MET A 154 3.93 8.90 -10.70
CA MET A 154 2.48 8.74 -10.74
C MET A 154 2.05 7.47 -11.50
N GLN A 155 2.63 7.25 -12.68
CA GLN A 155 2.35 6.06 -13.47
C GLN A 155 2.74 4.76 -12.72
N LYS A 156 3.89 4.77 -12.05
CA LYS A 156 4.34 3.61 -11.27
C LYS A 156 3.47 3.36 -10.04
N MET A 157 3.01 4.41 -9.38
CA MET A 157 2.08 4.27 -8.27
C MET A 157 0.72 3.73 -8.73
N GLN A 158 0.20 4.20 -9.85
CA GLN A 158 -1.02 3.64 -10.46
C GLN A 158 -0.88 2.16 -10.81
N ASN A 159 0.27 1.75 -11.31
CA ASN A 159 0.54 0.35 -11.66
C ASN A 159 0.82 -0.54 -10.44
N TYR A 160 1.10 0.05 -9.28
CA TYR A 160 1.25 -0.67 -8.01
C TYR A 160 -0.11 -1.11 -7.45
N ILE A 161 -1.16 -0.33 -7.64
CA ILE A 161 -2.54 -0.61 -7.22
C ILE A 161 -3.11 -1.74 -8.07
#